data_d414e8ddce6e9d609c9286302ca972dd
#
_entry.id   d414e8ddce6e9d609c9286302ca972dd
#
_cell.length_a   1.000
_cell.length_b   1.000
_cell.length_c   1.000
_cell.angle_alpha   90.00
_cell.angle_beta   90.00
_cell.angle_gamma   90.00
#
_symmetry.space_group_name_H-M   'P 1'
#
loop_
_entity.id
_entity.type
_entity.pdbx_description
1 polymer ?
#
loop_
_entity_poly.entity_id
_entity_poly.type
_entity_poly.pdbx_seq_one_letter_code
_entity_poly.pdbx_strand_id
1 'polypeptide(L)'
;MESIWSQSCSIRERETLHGDLEVGVAVIGAGMAGILTAFALQEAGRQVVVLEANRIGSGQTRNTTAKITSQHGMVYQKLIQTMGMDAARQYAQANQLAVRAYKDIIKANRIDCDFE
;
A
#
# COMPACT_ATOMS: atom_id res chain seq x y z
N MET A 1 7.06 -13.72 -17.50
CA MET A 1 6.47 -12.47 -18.00
C MET A 1 6.79 -11.41 -16.94
N GLU A 2 7.47 -10.35 -17.31
CA GLU A 2 7.76 -9.25 -16.36
C GLU A 2 6.52 -8.37 -16.18
N SER A 3 6.31 -7.92 -14.96
CA SER A 3 5.23 -6.98 -14.65
C SER A 3 5.55 -5.60 -15.21
N ILE A 4 4.55 -4.87 -15.69
CA ILE A 4 4.69 -3.48 -16.14
C ILE A 4 5.31 -2.59 -15.05
N TRP A 5 5.02 -2.87 -13.79
CA TRP A 5 5.56 -2.15 -12.64
C TRP A 5 7.06 -2.37 -12.45
N SER A 6 7.58 -3.52 -12.86
CA SER A 6 9.01 -3.79 -12.84
C SER A 6 9.77 -3.07 -13.94
N GLN A 7 9.08 -2.67 -15.00
CA GLN A 7 9.66 -1.95 -16.14
C GLN A 7 9.54 -0.43 -15.99
N SER A 8 8.47 0.05 -15.36
CA SER A 8 8.20 1.49 -15.20
C SER A 8 8.96 2.15 -14.06
N CYS A 9 9.43 1.38 -13.07
CA CYS A 9 10.12 1.92 -11.91
C CYS A 9 11.33 1.07 -11.51
N SER A 10 12.46 1.72 -11.28
CA SER A 10 13.66 1.09 -10.70
C SER A 10 13.77 1.44 -9.23
N ILE A 11 13.58 0.46 -8.37
CA ILE A 11 13.75 0.63 -6.91
C ILE A 11 15.18 0.25 -6.54
N ARG A 12 15.90 1.21 -5.96
CA ARG A 12 17.27 0.98 -5.48
C ARG A 12 17.29 -0.14 -4.43
N GLU A 13 18.18 -1.09 -4.62
CA GLU A 13 18.44 -2.12 -3.61
C GLU A 13 18.97 -1.49 -2.32
N ARG A 14 18.57 -2.06 -1.21
CA ARG A 14 19.02 -1.69 0.13
C ARG A 14 19.96 -2.75 0.64
N GLU A 15 20.87 -2.36 1.50
CA GLU A 15 21.80 -3.28 2.15
C GLU A 15 21.04 -4.24 3.08
N THR A 16 21.59 -5.43 3.21
CA THR A 16 21.10 -6.41 4.19
C THR A 16 21.36 -5.90 5.60
N LEU A 17 20.38 -6.05 6.48
CA LEU A 17 20.56 -5.72 7.89
C LEU A 17 21.60 -6.65 8.51
N HIS A 18 22.63 -6.06 9.12
CA HIS A 18 23.65 -6.77 9.89
C HIS A 18 23.55 -6.37 11.37
N GLY A 19 23.45 -7.39 12.25
CA GLY A 19 23.35 -7.19 13.69
C GLY A 19 21.97 -6.75 14.15
N ASP A 20 21.92 -6.24 15.37
CA ASP A 20 20.67 -5.82 16.02
C ASP A 20 20.38 -4.34 15.71
N LEU A 21 19.09 -4.02 15.60
CA LEU A 21 18.61 -2.67 15.37
C LEU A 21 17.50 -2.33 16.40
N GLU A 22 17.70 -1.28 17.14
CA GLU A 22 16.69 -0.73 18.05
C GLU A 22 15.97 0.44 17.40
N VAL A 23 14.66 0.35 17.27
CA VAL A 23 13.82 1.35 16.62
C VAL A 23 12.48 1.48 17.32
N GLY A 24 11.81 2.62 17.13
CA GLY A 24 10.48 2.86 17.70
C GLY A 24 9.42 1.93 17.12
N VAL A 25 9.44 1.70 15.81
CA VAL A 25 8.50 0.82 15.09
C VAL A 25 9.22 0.06 13.98
N ALA A 26 9.07 -1.26 13.96
CA ALA A 26 9.51 -2.10 12.87
C ALA A 26 8.29 -2.58 12.06
N VAL A 27 8.28 -2.32 10.76
CA VAL A 27 7.27 -2.82 9.81
C VAL A 27 7.89 -3.98 9.03
N ILE A 28 7.25 -5.14 9.10
CA ILE A 28 7.72 -6.34 8.42
C ILE A 28 7.01 -6.52 7.09
N GLY A 29 7.80 -6.53 6.02
CA GLY A 29 7.34 -6.61 4.64
C GLY A 29 7.22 -5.25 3.96
N ALA A 30 7.91 -5.10 2.82
CA ALA A 30 7.92 -3.89 1.99
C ALA A 30 7.01 -4.01 0.76
N GLY A 31 5.86 -4.64 0.91
CA GLY A 31 4.76 -4.55 -0.04
C GLY A 31 3.97 -3.25 0.14
N MET A 32 2.90 -3.08 -0.64
CA MET A 32 2.06 -1.87 -0.61
C MET A 32 1.59 -1.52 0.80
N ALA A 33 1.06 -2.48 1.54
CA ALA A 33 0.55 -2.24 2.89
C ALA A 33 1.67 -1.79 3.85
N GLY A 34 2.83 -2.44 3.82
CA GLY A 34 3.95 -2.09 4.69
C GLY A 34 4.52 -0.71 4.39
N ILE A 35 4.71 -0.38 3.12
CA ILE A 35 5.22 0.94 2.71
C ILE A 35 4.25 2.05 3.10
N LEU A 36 2.95 1.90 2.82
CA LEU A 36 1.95 2.90 3.19
C LEU A 36 1.81 3.07 4.71
N THR A 37 1.91 1.96 5.46
CA THR A 37 1.93 2.00 6.93
C THR A 37 3.16 2.75 7.45
N ALA A 38 4.35 2.43 6.93
CA ALA A 38 5.58 3.11 7.31
C ALA A 38 5.54 4.60 6.97
N PHE A 39 5.03 4.95 5.78
CA PHE A 39 4.84 6.33 5.37
C PHE A 39 3.91 7.09 6.34
N ALA A 40 2.75 6.54 6.65
CA ALA A 40 1.81 7.17 7.58
C ALA A 40 2.38 7.35 8.99
N LEU A 41 3.15 6.38 9.48
CA LEU A 41 3.83 6.47 10.77
C LEU A 41 4.94 7.54 10.76
N GLN A 42 5.69 7.64 9.67
CA GLN A 42 6.72 8.66 9.50
C GLN A 42 6.12 10.07 9.45
N GLU A 43 5.02 10.25 8.72
CA GLU A 43 4.26 11.51 8.70
C GLU A 43 3.72 11.88 10.10
N ALA A 44 3.40 10.88 10.92
CA ALA A 44 3.04 11.05 12.33
C ALA A 44 4.25 11.25 13.27
N GLY A 45 5.45 11.48 12.74
CA GLY A 45 6.67 11.74 13.51
C GLY A 45 7.27 10.52 14.20
N ARG A 46 6.91 9.30 13.79
CA ARG A 46 7.45 8.07 14.38
C ARG A 46 8.74 7.65 13.67
N GLN A 47 9.70 7.17 14.44
CA GLN A 47 10.89 6.52 13.91
C GLN A 47 10.53 5.12 13.46
N VAL A 48 10.64 4.85 12.16
CA VAL A 48 10.19 3.61 11.53
C VAL A 48 11.31 2.98 10.72
N VAL A 49 11.42 1.67 10.81
CA VAL A 49 12.20 0.85 9.87
C VAL A 49 11.28 -0.12 9.15
N VAL A 50 11.53 -0.37 7.88
CA VAL A 50 10.86 -1.41 7.09
C VAL A 50 11.86 -2.52 6.80
N LEU A 51 11.51 -3.74 7.16
CA LEU A 51 12.32 -4.93 6.91
C LEU A 51 11.64 -5.80 5.86
N GLU A 52 12.36 -6.14 4.80
CA GLU A 52 11.88 -6.96 3.69
C GLU A 52 12.83 -8.14 3.48
N ALA A 53 12.27 -9.33 3.36
CA ALA A 53 13.06 -10.55 3.18
C ALA A 53 13.69 -10.68 1.79
N ASN A 54 13.07 -10.04 0.78
CA ASN A 54 13.52 -10.10 -0.62
C ASN A 54 13.80 -8.71 -1.16
N ARG A 55 12.94 -8.22 -2.07
CA ARG A 55 13.04 -6.89 -2.68
C ARG A 55 11.76 -6.10 -2.42
N ILE A 56 11.90 -4.81 -2.22
CA ILE A 56 10.77 -3.90 -2.03
C ILE A 56 9.79 -4.07 -3.20
N GLY A 57 8.52 -4.27 -2.89
CA GLY A 57 7.44 -4.42 -3.87
C GLY A 57 7.44 -5.71 -4.67
N SER A 58 8.37 -6.64 -4.45
CA SER A 58 8.55 -7.86 -5.28
C SER A 58 7.46 -8.92 -5.12
N GLY A 59 6.65 -8.85 -4.08
CA GLY A 59 5.57 -9.80 -3.82
C GLY A 59 4.33 -9.54 -4.67
N GLN A 60 3.15 -9.63 -4.06
CA GLN A 60 1.87 -9.39 -4.72
C GLN A 60 1.73 -7.98 -5.30
N THR A 61 2.41 -6.99 -4.72
CA THR A 61 2.35 -5.59 -5.18
C THR A 61 2.69 -5.45 -6.65
N ARG A 62 3.75 -6.08 -7.12
CA ARG A 62 4.14 -6.02 -8.56
C ARG A 62 3.23 -6.82 -9.49
N ASN A 63 2.36 -7.66 -8.94
CA ASN A 63 1.46 -8.52 -9.70
C ASN A 63 0.02 -8.00 -9.72
N THR A 64 -0.22 -6.79 -9.24
CA THR A 64 -1.53 -6.14 -9.29
C THR A 64 -1.82 -5.60 -10.68
N THR A 65 -3.10 -5.35 -10.97
CA THR A 65 -3.53 -4.65 -12.19
C THR A 65 -3.54 -3.12 -12.04
N ALA A 66 -2.98 -2.59 -10.95
CA ALA A 66 -2.91 -1.16 -10.57
C ALA A 66 -4.24 -0.41 -10.54
N LYS A 67 -5.34 -1.08 -10.50
CA LYS A 67 -6.62 -0.40 -10.35
C LYS A 67 -6.82 0.05 -8.92
N ILE A 68 -6.87 1.36 -8.72
CA ILE A 68 -7.26 1.96 -7.45
C ILE A 68 -8.76 2.24 -7.52
N THR A 69 -9.56 1.41 -6.89
CA THR A 69 -11.02 1.45 -7.01
C THR A 69 -11.70 1.04 -5.70
N SER A 70 -12.88 1.59 -5.47
CA SER A 70 -13.79 1.14 -4.41
C SER A 70 -14.77 0.06 -4.88
N GLN A 71 -14.73 -0.31 -6.17
CA GLN A 71 -15.62 -1.30 -6.76
C GLN A 71 -14.89 -2.61 -7.01
N HIS A 72 -15.20 -3.65 -6.22
CA HIS A 72 -14.59 -4.97 -6.31
C HIS A 72 -15.67 -6.02 -6.68
N GLY A 73 -16.13 -6.00 -7.92
CA GLY A 73 -17.21 -6.89 -8.37
C GLY A 73 -18.50 -6.71 -7.56
N MET A 74 -19.14 -7.82 -7.16
CA MET A 74 -20.40 -7.84 -6.42
C MET A 74 -20.24 -7.78 -4.89
N VAL A 75 -19.12 -7.24 -4.39
CA VAL A 75 -18.76 -7.27 -2.97
C VAL A 75 -19.80 -6.60 -2.07
N TYR A 76 -20.39 -5.49 -2.49
CA TYR A 76 -21.37 -4.75 -1.68
C TYR A 76 -22.63 -5.54 -1.43
N GLN A 77 -23.18 -6.23 -2.45
CA GLN A 77 -24.33 -7.08 -2.28
C GLN A 77 -24.04 -8.21 -1.27
N LYS A 78 -22.87 -8.84 -1.38
CA LYS A 78 -22.46 -9.88 -0.44
C LYS A 78 -22.33 -9.33 0.98
N LEU A 79 -21.72 -8.16 1.17
CA LEU A 79 -21.58 -7.54 2.48
C LEU A 79 -22.94 -7.20 3.10
N ILE A 80 -23.88 -6.66 2.31
CA ILE A 80 -25.24 -6.37 2.79
C ILE A 80 -25.93 -7.64 3.26
N GLN A 81 -25.82 -8.73 2.49
CA GLN A 81 -26.46 -9.99 2.82
C GLN A 81 -25.85 -10.69 4.04
N THR A 82 -24.52 -10.59 4.23
CA THR A 82 -23.80 -11.33 5.27
C THR A 82 -23.56 -10.54 6.53
N MET A 83 -23.40 -9.22 6.45
CA MET A 83 -22.98 -8.35 7.55
C MET A 83 -23.89 -7.14 7.76
N GLY A 84 -24.89 -6.96 6.88
CA GLY A 84 -25.84 -5.86 6.95
C GLY A 84 -25.39 -4.58 6.25
N MET A 85 -26.33 -3.64 6.12
CA MET A 85 -26.18 -2.39 5.39
C MET A 85 -25.08 -1.49 5.97
N ASP A 86 -24.97 -1.43 7.29
CA ASP A 86 -24.03 -0.52 7.95
C ASP A 86 -22.56 -0.95 7.74
N ALA A 87 -22.31 -2.26 7.79
CA ALA A 87 -20.98 -2.79 7.45
C ALA A 87 -20.61 -2.52 5.98
N ALA A 88 -21.57 -2.68 5.06
CA ALA A 88 -21.37 -2.35 3.65
C ALA A 88 -21.07 -0.86 3.44
N ARG A 89 -21.75 0.05 4.15
CA ARG A 89 -21.47 1.49 4.11
C ARG A 89 -20.08 1.82 4.65
N GLN A 90 -19.70 1.26 5.79
CA GLN A 90 -18.37 1.46 6.36
C GLN A 90 -17.28 0.99 5.41
N TYR A 91 -17.46 -0.18 4.80
CA TYR A 91 -16.54 -0.70 3.79
C TYR A 91 -16.42 0.24 2.58
N ALA A 92 -17.55 0.74 2.06
CA ALA A 92 -17.56 1.69 0.95
C ALA A 92 -16.83 2.99 1.30
N GLN A 93 -17.11 3.55 2.48
CA GLN A 93 -16.47 4.78 2.97
C GLN A 93 -14.96 4.59 3.14
N ALA A 94 -14.52 3.49 3.74
CA ALA A 94 -13.10 3.19 3.92
C ALA A 94 -12.36 3.10 2.58
N ASN A 95 -12.94 2.42 1.59
CA ASN A 95 -12.35 2.33 0.26
C ASN A 95 -12.32 3.68 -0.46
N GLN A 96 -13.38 4.50 -0.35
CA GLN A 96 -13.37 5.85 -0.92
C GLN A 96 -12.32 6.76 -0.27
N LEU A 97 -12.14 6.65 1.03
CA LEU A 97 -11.07 7.37 1.73
C LEU A 97 -9.68 6.91 1.27
N ALA A 98 -9.49 5.60 1.08
CA ALA A 98 -8.24 5.05 0.57
C ALA A 98 -7.92 5.55 -0.85
N VAL A 99 -8.91 5.59 -1.76
CA VAL A 99 -8.74 6.15 -3.11
C VAL A 99 -8.29 7.62 -3.06
N ARG A 100 -8.91 8.43 -2.19
CA ARG A 100 -8.52 9.84 -1.99
C ARG A 100 -7.10 9.93 -1.42
N ALA A 101 -6.76 9.13 -0.42
CA ALA A 101 -5.43 9.13 0.19
C ALA A 101 -4.33 8.80 -0.82
N TYR A 102 -4.54 7.86 -1.74
CA TYR A 102 -3.61 7.60 -2.84
C TYR A 102 -3.38 8.85 -3.69
N LYS A 103 -4.45 9.50 -4.13
CA LYS A 103 -4.37 10.73 -4.92
C LYS A 103 -3.59 11.83 -4.19
N ASP A 104 -3.87 12.01 -2.91
CA ASP A 104 -3.23 13.04 -2.09
C ASP A 104 -1.73 12.74 -1.89
N ILE A 105 -1.35 11.49 -1.62
CA ILE A 105 0.04 11.05 -1.51
C ILE A 105 0.79 11.28 -2.82
N ILE A 106 0.23 10.86 -3.95
CA ILE A 106 0.83 11.03 -5.28
C ILE A 106 1.07 12.52 -5.56
N LYS A 107 0.06 13.36 -5.33
CA LYS A 107 0.14 14.80 -5.57
C LYS A 107 1.13 15.49 -4.63
N ALA A 108 1.06 15.21 -3.33
CA ALA A 108 1.91 15.84 -2.32
C ALA A 108 3.40 15.52 -2.54
N ASN A 109 3.70 14.29 -2.94
CA ASN A 109 5.05 13.81 -3.17
C ASN A 109 5.50 13.93 -4.64
N ARG A 110 4.65 14.46 -5.53
CA ARG A 110 4.94 14.63 -6.96
C ARG A 110 5.42 13.32 -7.61
N ILE A 111 4.73 12.22 -7.30
CA ILE A 111 5.09 10.90 -7.82
C ILE A 111 4.67 10.82 -9.29
N ASP A 112 5.65 10.62 -10.16
CA ASP A 112 5.41 10.39 -11.59
C ASP A 112 5.05 8.91 -11.79
N CYS A 113 3.76 8.64 -11.98
CA CYS A 113 3.23 7.27 -12.04
C CYS A 113 1.99 7.14 -12.95
N ASP A 114 1.84 8.05 -13.91
CA ASP A 114 0.72 8.03 -14.89
C ASP A 114 -0.66 7.86 -14.21
N PHE A 115 -0.87 8.56 -13.09
CA PHE A 115 -2.13 8.49 -12.35
C PHE A 115 -3.21 9.35 -13.02
N GLU A 116 -4.29 8.70 -13.47
CA GLU A 116 -5.47 9.31 -14.09
C GLU A 116 -6.73 9.25 -13.19
#